data_6a34f4e9e495195f9010b663bc092de0
#
_entry.id   6a34f4e9e495195f9010b663bc092de0
#
_cell.length_a   1.000
_cell.length_b   1.000
_cell.length_c   1.000
_cell.angle_alpha   90.00
_cell.angle_beta   90.00
_cell.angle_gamma   90.00
#
_symmetry.space_group_name_H-M   'P 1'
#
loop_
_entity.id
_entity.type
_entity.pdbx_description
1 polymer ?
#
loop_
_entity_poly.entity_id
_entity_poly.type
_entity_poly.pdbx_seq_one_letter_code
_entity_poly.pdbx_strand_id
1 'polypeptide(L)'
;MYNIIFFTNILRLLDERGMTKHELSEKAGISISFLSDLTNGKANPSLKIMEAIAEALGVPLTLLLESTDLDRHTLDAVAGGRASQGLPPGYERVFAVLPEHQAFIVKKWSEATQKKLRGD
;
A
#
# COMPACT_ATOMS: atom_id res chain seq x y z
N MET A 1 5.76 -4.82 -7.41
CA MET A 1 5.03 -3.53 -7.28
C MET A 1 4.95 -3.03 -5.85
N TYR A 2 4.46 -3.82 -4.90
CA TYR A 2 4.27 -3.35 -3.52
C TYR A 2 5.56 -3.02 -2.79
N ASN A 3 6.65 -3.72 -3.08
CA ASN A 3 7.95 -3.37 -2.51
C ASN A 3 8.40 -1.98 -2.96
N ILE A 4 8.11 -1.59 -4.20
CA ILE A 4 8.45 -0.26 -4.72
C ILE A 4 7.62 0.81 -4.02
N ILE A 5 6.33 0.59 -3.84
CA ILE A 5 5.45 1.50 -3.09
C ILE A 5 5.99 1.65 -1.66
N PHE A 6 6.31 0.53 -1.03
CA PHE A 6 6.78 0.51 0.35
C PHE A 6 8.09 1.29 0.52
N PHE A 7 9.12 0.96 -0.25
CA PHE A 7 10.40 1.65 -0.08
C PHE A 7 10.37 3.12 -0.55
N THR A 8 9.53 3.45 -1.54
CA THR A 8 9.36 4.84 -1.97
C THR A 8 8.77 5.68 -0.84
N ASN A 9 7.78 5.16 -0.15
CA ASN A 9 7.18 5.85 1.00
C ASN A 9 8.18 5.98 2.16
N ILE A 10 9.02 4.96 2.40
CA ILE A 10 10.07 5.06 3.41
C ILE A 10 11.04 6.20 3.08
N LEU A 11 11.54 6.23 1.85
CA LEU A 11 12.50 7.26 1.43
C LEU A 11 11.90 8.66 1.53
N ARG A 12 10.63 8.81 1.15
CA ARG A 12 9.93 10.08 1.28
C ARG A 12 9.83 10.54 2.74
N LEU A 13 9.43 9.63 3.64
CA LEU A 13 9.32 9.97 5.05
C LEU A 13 10.67 10.29 5.69
N LEU A 14 11.73 9.59 5.30
CA LEU A 14 13.08 9.92 5.76
C LEU A 14 13.47 11.33 5.33
N ASP A 15 13.20 11.68 4.09
CA ASP A 15 13.50 13.00 3.55
C ASP A 15 12.68 14.08 4.28
N GLU A 16 11.38 13.88 4.42
CA GLU A 16 10.50 14.84 5.11
C GLU A 16 10.91 15.10 6.55
N ARG A 17 11.47 14.10 7.22
CA ARG A 17 11.83 14.17 8.65
C ARG A 17 13.30 14.45 8.89
N GLY A 18 14.10 14.56 7.84
CA GLY A 18 15.53 14.71 7.99
C GLY A 18 16.19 13.55 8.71
N MET A 19 15.62 12.34 8.58
CA MET A 19 16.13 11.13 9.20
C MET A 19 16.99 10.34 8.22
N THR A 20 18.09 9.78 8.72
CA THR A 20 18.98 8.94 7.90
C THR A 20 18.51 7.49 7.93
N LYS A 21 18.95 6.70 6.94
CA LYS A 21 18.72 5.25 6.94
C LYS A 21 19.32 4.58 8.18
N HIS A 22 20.48 5.08 8.62
CA HIS A 22 21.13 4.56 9.82
C HIS A 22 20.26 4.75 11.06
N GLU A 23 19.69 5.95 11.23
CA GLU A 23 18.79 6.23 12.34
C GLU A 23 17.55 5.33 12.31
N LEU A 24 16.98 5.13 11.12
CA LEU A 24 15.84 4.24 10.97
C LEU A 24 16.21 2.80 11.29
N SER A 25 17.37 2.32 10.84
CA SER A 25 17.82 0.96 11.12
C SER A 25 17.95 0.71 12.61
N GLU A 26 18.49 1.67 13.36
CA GLU A 26 18.61 1.58 14.81
C GLU A 26 17.24 1.55 15.49
N LYS A 27 16.34 2.45 15.10
CA LYS A 27 14.99 2.51 15.69
C LYS A 27 14.16 1.27 15.41
N ALA A 28 14.28 0.72 14.21
CA ALA A 28 13.50 -0.44 13.80
C ALA A 28 14.15 -1.77 14.23
N GLY A 29 15.40 -1.74 14.70
CA GLY A 29 16.11 -2.96 15.10
C GLY A 29 16.48 -3.85 13.93
N ILE A 30 16.74 -3.27 12.76
CA ILE A 30 17.18 -4.00 11.55
C ILE A 30 18.55 -3.52 11.14
N SER A 31 19.29 -4.35 10.37
CA SER A 31 20.62 -3.95 9.92
C SER A 31 20.53 -2.86 8.84
N ILE A 32 21.55 -1.99 8.81
CA ILE A 32 21.64 -0.97 7.77
C ILE A 32 21.80 -1.61 6.39
N SER A 33 22.50 -2.73 6.30
CA SER A 33 22.65 -3.50 5.07
C SER A 33 21.31 -3.98 4.52
N PHE A 34 20.45 -4.54 5.40
CA PHE A 34 19.12 -4.99 5.00
C PHE A 34 18.26 -3.81 4.55
N LEU A 35 18.30 -2.70 5.29
CA LEU A 35 17.53 -1.50 4.93
C LEU A 35 17.99 -0.93 3.59
N SER A 36 19.31 -0.92 3.32
CA SER A 36 19.84 -0.52 2.02
C SER A 36 19.35 -1.43 0.90
N ASP A 37 19.38 -2.74 1.10
CA ASP A 37 18.88 -3.69 0.11
C ASP A 37 17.39 -3.50 -0.13
N LEU A 38 16.62 -3.27 0.92
CA LEU A 38 15.18 -3.01 0.82
C LEU A 38 14.89 -1.77 -0.02
N THR A 39 15.60 -0.67 0.25
CA THR A 39 15.38 0.59 -0.46
C THR A 39 15.96 0.60 -1.87
N ASN A 40 16.80 -0.38 -2.20
CA ASN A 40 17.29 -0.61 -3.56
C ASN A 40 16.50 -1.69 -4.31
N GLY A 41 15.43 -2.19 -3.71
CA GLY A 41 14.57 -3.18 -4.34
C GLY A 41 15.14 -4.59 -4.36
N LYS A 42 16.18 -4.87 -3.56
CA LYS A 42 16.88 -6.16 -3.53
C LYS A 42 16.42 -7.11 -2.44
N ALA A 43 15.58 -6.64 -1.52
CA ALA A 43 15.10 -7.45 -0.41
C ALA A 43 13.58 -7.37 -0.32
N ASN A 44 13.00 -8.47 0.15
CA ASN A 44 11.56 -8.55 0.42
C ASN A 44 11.38 -8.61 1.93
N PRO A 45 10.80 -7.57 2.55
CA PRO A 45 10.62 -7.58 3.99
C PRO A 45 9.47 -8.50 4.40
N SER A 46 9.59 -9.14 5.56
CA SER A 46 8.45 -9.81 6.18
C SER A 46 7.47 -8.77 6.70
N LEU A 47 6.24 -9.19 6.96
CA LEU A 47 5.24 -8.31 7.58
C LEU A 47 5.73 -7.76 8.92
N LYS A 48 6.41 -8.58 9.71
CA LYS A 48 6.97 -8.17 11.00
C LYS A 48 8.00 -7.04 10.84
N ILE A 49 8.86 -7.14 9.83
CA ILE A 49 9.85 -6.08 9.54
C ILE A 49 9.15 -4.81 9.06
N MET A 50 8.13 -4.95 8.22
CA MET A 50 7.36 -3.80 7.76
C MET A 50 6.69 -3.07 8.92
N GLU A 51 6.11 -3.82 9.86
CA GLU A 51 5.53 -3.24 11.08
C GLU A 51 6.58 -2.53 11.93
N ALA A 52 7.76 -3.11 12.08
CA ALA A 52 8.84 -2.49 12.84
C ALA A 52 9.30 -1.16 12.23
N ILE A 53 9.38 -1.10 10.91
CA ILE A 53 9.72 0.12 10.19
C ILE A 53 8.62 1.18 10.36
N ALA A 54 7.36 0.79 10.23
CA ALA A 54 6.23 1.70 10.40
C ALA A 54 6.21 2.27 11.82
N GLU A 55 6.41 1.42 12.82
CA GLU A 55 6.46 1.82 14.22
C GLU A 55 7.62 2.79 14.48
N ALA A 56 8.80 2.51 13.93
CA ALA A 56 9.97 3.39 14.06
C ALA A 56 9.73 4.75 13.42
N LEU A 57 8.94 4.81 12.36
CA LEU A 57 8.55 6.05 11.69
C LEU A 57 7.33 6.72 12.32
N GLY A 58 6.67 6.06 13.27
CA GLY A 58 5.49 6.59 13.93
C GLY A 58 4.27 6.72 13.04
N VAL A 59 4.14 5.85 12.05
CA VAL A 59 3.02 5.84 11.10
C VAL A 59 2.37 4.46 11.07
N PRO A 60 1.08 4.37 10.69
CA PRO A 60 0.49 3.05 10.47
C PRO A 60 1.10 2.40 9.22
N LEU A 61 1.22 1.07 9.23
CA LEU A 61 1.78 0.33 8.08
C LEU A 61 1.01 0.61 6.80
N THR A 62 -0.31 0.77 6.90
CA THR A 62 -1.15 1.07 5.74
C THR A 62 -0.70 2.34 5.00
N LEU A 63 -0.19 3.34 5.72
CA LEU A 63 0.34 4.56 5.11
C LEU A 63 1.54 4.26 4.21
N LEU A 64 2.39 3.32 4.61
CA LEU A 64 3.57 2.94 3.83
C LEU A 64 3.22 2.11 2.58
N LEU A 65 1.99 1.62 2.49
CA LEU A 65 1.51 0.84 1.36
C LEU A 65 0.56 1.63 0.45
N GLU A 66 0.37 2.92 0.74
CA GLU A 66 -0.44 3.79 -0.10
C GLU A 66 0.35 4.26 -1.32
N SER A 67 -0.33 4.32 -2.45
CA SER A 67 0.26 4.72 -3.72
C SER A 67 0.03 6.19 -4.06
N THR A 68 -0.05 7.05 -3.05
CA THR A 68 -0.42 8.46 -3.20
C THR A 68 0.57 9.28 -4.02
N ASP A 69 1.84 8.90 -4.03
CA ASP A 69 2.89 9.62 -4.76
C ASP A 69 3.17 9.05 -6.14
N LEU A 70 2.56 7.91 -6.47
CA LEU A 70 2.71 7.28 -7.76
C LEU A 70 1.38 7.39 -8.49
N ASP A 71 1.39 7.98 -9.68
CA ASP A 71 0.18 8.02 -10.47
C ASP A 71 -0.16 6.62 -10.99
N ARG A 72 -1.41 6.45 -11.42
CA ARG A 72 -1.90 5.16 -11.89
C ARG A 72 -1.10 4.64 -13.08
N HIS A 73 -0.72 5.53 -13.97
CA HIS A 73 0.05 5.18 -15.16
C HIS A 73 1.43 4.63 -14.79
N THR A 74 2.11 5.28 -13.85
CA THR A 74 3.42 4.83 -13.36
C THR A 74 3.32 3.47 -12.68
N LEU A 75 2.30 3.27 -11.84
CA LEU A 75 2.05 1.98 -11.19
C LEU A 75 1.79 0.87 -12.20
N ASP A 76 0.99 1.15 -13.21
CA ASP A 76 0.67 0.18 -14.25
C ASP A 76 1.94 -0.19 -15.04
N ALA A 77 2.79 0.77 -15.36
CA ALA A 77 4.04 0.53 -16.05
C ALA A 77 4.99 -0.33 -15.21
N VAL A 78 5.11 -0.04 -13.92
CA VAL A 78 5.95 -0.81 -12.97
C VAL A 78 5.45 -2.24 -12.81
N ALA A 79 4.13 -2.43 -12.82
CA ALA A 79 3.50 -3.74 -12.69
C ALA A 79 3.54 -4.57 -13.98
N GLY A 80 4.07 -4.01 -15.08
CA GLY A 80 4.09 -4.68 -16.37
C GLY A 80 2.75 -4.68 -17.07
N GLY A 81 1.87 -3.75 -16.72
CA GLY A 81 0.52 -3.62 -17.22
C GLY A 81 -0.36 -3.00 -16.17
N ARG A 82 -1.67 -3.08 -16.36
CA ARG A 82 -2.62 -2.48 -15.43
C ARG A 82 -2.52 -3.13 -14.04
N ALA A 83 -2.40 -2.30 -12.99
CA ALA A 83 -2.38 -2.78 -11.62
C ALA A 83 -3.69 -3.48 -11.28
N SER A 84 -3.58 -4.72 -10.76
CA SER A 84 -4.75 -5.52 -10.44
C SER A 84 -5.47 -4.99 -9.21
N GLN A 85 -6.78 -4.80 -9.32
CA GLN A 85 -7.66 -4.48 -8.20
C GLN A 85 -8.52 -5.68 -7.81
N GLY A 86 -8.31 -6.81 -8.48
CA GLY A 86 -9.13 -7.98 -8.28
C GLY A 86 -10.52 -7.86 -8.90
N LEU A 87 -10.73 -6.86 -9.77
CA LEU A 87 -12.01 -6.61 -10.41
C LEU A 87 -11.82 -6.50 -11.93
N PRO A 88 -12.84 -6.90 -12.73
CA PRO A 88 -12.81 -6.70 -14.17
C PRO A 88 -12.83 -5.21 -14.53
N PRO A 89 -12.45 -4.85 -15.78
CA PRO A 89 -12.57 -3.47 -16.25
C PRO A 89 -14.00 -2.95 -16.12
N GLY A 90 -14.13 -1.68 -15.74
CA GLY A 90 -15.43 -1.04 -15.57
C GLY A 90 -16.03 -1.18 -14.18
N TYR A 91 -15.32 -1.87 -13.27
CA TYR A 91 -15.77 -2.03 -11.88
C TYR A 91 -14.78 -1.33 -10.95
N GLU A 92 -15.30 -0.86 -9.83
CA GLU A 92 -14.51 -0.13 -8.83
C GLU A 92 -15.05 -0.43 -7.45
N ARG A 93 -14.14 -0.55 -6.46
CA ARG A 93 -14.54 -0.59 -5.05
C ARG A 93 -14.63 0.83 -4.53
N VAL A 94 -15.70 1.10 -3.78
CA VAL A 94 -15.85 2.41 -3.14
C VAL A 94 -16.11 2.20 -1.65
N PHE A 95 -15.66 3.15 -0.87
CA PHE A 95 -15.98 3.27 0.54
C PHE A 95 -16.77 4.55 0.74
N ALA A 96 -17.93 4.47 1.41
CA ALA A 96 -18.80 5.62 1.60
C ALA A 96 -19.44 5.59 2.97
N VAL A 97 -19.67 6.77 3.52
CA VAL A 97 -20.46 6.95 4.74
C VAL A 97 -21.79 7.53 4.33
N LEU A 98 -22.87 6.80 4.57
CA LEU A 98 -24.21 7.10 4.07
C LEU A 98 -25.24 6.96 5.19
N PRO A 99 -26.38 7.68 5.09
CA PRO A 99 -27.52 7.38 5.95
C PRO A 99 -27.91 5.91 5.84
N GLU A 100 -28.42 5.36 6.92
CA GLU A 100 -28.65 3.91 7.05
C GLU A 100 -29.50 3.33 5.91
N HIS A 101 -30.57 4.00 5.50
CA HIS A 101 -31.43 3.51 4.43
C HIS A 101 -30.73 3.52 3.05
N GLN A 102 -29.87 4.51 2.80
CA GLN A 102 -29.07 4.55 1.57
C GLN A 102 -27.96 3.49 1.60
N ALA A 103 -27.35 3.30 2.76
CA ALA A 103 -26.33 2.25 2.94
C ALA A 103 -26.92 0.87 2.65
N PHE A 104 -28.16 0.61 3.09
CA PHE A 104 -28.86 -0.64 2.81
C PHE A 104 -29.01 -0.86 1.29
N ILE A 105 -29.43 0.17 0.57
CA ILE A 105 -29.62 0.09 -0.90
C ILE A 105 -28.29 -0.19 -1.60
N VAL A 106 -27.23 0.55 -1.22
CA VAL A 106 -25.90 0.38 -1.83
C VAL A 106 -25.34 -1.01 -1.54
N LYS A 107 -25.55 -1.54 -0.33
CA LYS A 107 -25.14 -2.91 0.01
C LYS A 107 -25.87 -3.94 -0.85
N LYS A 108 -27.14 -3.73 -1.14
CA LYS A 108 -27.91 -4.61 -2.02
C LYS A 108 -27.38 -4.60 -3.45
N TRP A 109 -27.04 -3.42 -3.95
CA TRP A 109 -26.41 -3.29 -5.28
C TRP A 109 -25.06 -4.00 -5.31
N SER A 110 -24.24 -3.81 -4.27
CA SER A 110 -22.92 -4.45 -4.16
C SER A 110 -23.05 -5.97 -4.14
N GLU A 111 -23.97 -6.51 -3.33
CA GLU A 111 -24.22 -7.95 -3.26
C GLU A 111 -24.61 -8.53 -4.62
N ALA A 112 -25.53 -7.84 -5.33
CA ALA A 112 -25.98 -8.28 -6.65
C ALA A 112 -24.82 -8.28 -7.67
N THR A 113 -23.98 -7.24 -7.65
CA THR A 113 -22.82 -7.14 -8.53
C THR A 113 -21.80 -8.23 -8.22
N GLN A 114 -21.48 -8.44 -6.94
CA GLN A 114 -20.53 -9.47 -6.52
C GLN A 114 -21.03 -10.86 -6.92
N LYS A 115 -22.30 -11.13 -6.76
CA LYS A 115 -22.92 -12.39 -7.16
C LYS A 115 -22.79 -12.62 -8.67
N LYS A 116 -23.06 -11.58 -9.47
CA LYS A 116 -22.91 -11.64 -10.91
C LYS A 116 -21.45 -11.92 -11.31
N LEU A 117 -20.49 -11.28 -10.65
CA LEU A 117 -19.07 -11.47 -10.94
C LEU A 117 -18.56 -12.87 -10.58
N ARG A 118 -19.19 -13.52 -9.58
CA ARG A 118 -18.88 -14.91 -9.22
C ARG A 118 -19.49 -15.92 -10.18
N GLY A 119 -20.41 -15.50 -11.05
CA GLY A 119 -21.12 -16.38 -11.96
C GLY A 119 -22.33 -17.06 -11.33
N ASP A 120 -22.79 -16.57 -10.19
CA ASP A 120 -23.97 -17.13 -9.48
C ASP A 120 -25.27 -16.69 -10.10
#